data_7878ad24eaf8da062feb287465c59a61
#
_entry.id   7878ad24eaf8da062feb287465c59a61
#
_cell.length_a   1.000
_cell.length_b   1.000
_cell.length_c   1.000
_cell.angle_alpha   90.00
_cell.angle_beta   90.00
_cell.angle_gamma   90.00
#
_symmetry.space_group_name_H-M   'P 1'
#
loop_
_entity.id
_entity.type
_entity.pdbx_description
1 polymer ?
#
loop_
_entity_poly.entity_id
_entity_poly.type
_entity_poly.pdbx_seq_one_letter_code
_entity_poly.pdbx_strand_id
1 'polypeptide(L)'
;QHGGSVIALMEVAPEQIHLYGCAAVETTDEGDLVKVTGLVEKPDPADAPSNYAVIGRYVLDPHIFDILRTTEPGRGGEIQLTDALQQLAQDEKVGGPVHGVVFKGRRYDTGDRGDYLRAIVRLACEREDLGPDFRTWLRSYVA
;
A
#
# COMPACT_ATOMS: atom_id res chain seq x y z
N GLN A 1 -9.24 9.47 15.94
CA GLN A 1 -8.26 10.14 16.82
C GLN A 1 -7.64 11.33 16.10
N HIS A 2 -7.23 11.20 14.82
CA HIS A 2 -6.56 12.24 14.03
C HIS A 2 -7.45 12.93 13.00
N GLY A 3 -8.65 12.43 12.76
CA GLY A 3 -9.53 12.88 11.67
C GLY A 3 -8.98 12.54 10.28
N GLY A 4 -9.74 12.86 9.23
CA GLY A 4 -9.29 12.70 7.85
C GLY A 4 -9.18 11.25 7.39
N SER A 5 -8.26 11.01 6.46
CA SER A 5 -8.05 9.72 5.82
C SER A 5 -6.80 9.00 6.33
N VAL A 6 -6.83 7.66 6.28
CA VAL A 6 -5.67 6.82 6.63
C VAL A 6 -5.42 5.82 5.51
N ILE A 7 -4.17 5.71 5.07
CA ILE A 7 -3.73 4.73 4.07
C ILE A 7 -2.62 3.86 4.63
N ALA A 8 -2.61 2.58 4.27
CA ALA A 8 -1.51 1.70 4.64
C ALA A 8 -0.36 1.85 3.64
N LEU A 9 0.83 2.04 4.18
CA LEU A 9 2.08 2.16 3.45
C LEU A 9 3.02 1.01 3.80
N MET A 10 3.90 0.66 2.88
CA MET A 10 4.98 -0.29 3.12
C MET A 10 6.26 0.23 2.49
N GLU A 11 7.36 0.15 3.20
CA GLU A 11 8.65 0.44 2.62
C GLU A 11 9.06 -0.68 1.67
N VAL A 12 9.42 -0.32 0.44
CA VAL A 12 9.86 -1.26 -0.61
C VAL A 12 11.26 -0.89 -1.09
N ALA A 13 11.92 -1.83 -1.76
CA ALA A 13 13.21 -1.52 -2.40
C ALA A 13 13.02 -0.42 -3.48
N PRO A 14 13.95 0.53 -3.61
CA PRO A 14 13.81 1.65 -4.55
C PRO A 14 13.46 1.20 -5.98
N GLU A 15 14.01 0.09 -6.43
CA GLU A 15 13.79 -0.47 -7.77
C GLU A 15 12.36 -0.97 -7.98
N GLN A 16 11.62 -1.21 -6.90
CA GLN A 16 10.25 -1.73 -6.94
C GLN A 16 9.18 -0.65 -6.86
N ILE A 17 9.54 0.60 -6.52
CA ILE A 17 8.55 1.65 -6.26
C ILE A 17 7.68 1.95 -7.49
N HIS A 18 8.22 1.77 -8.69
CA HIS A 18 7.49 1.98 -9.96
C HIS A 18 6.29 1.04 -10.16
N LEU A 19 6.15 0.00 -9.33
CA LEU A 19 5.01 -0.93 -9.36
C LEU A 19 3.78 -0.41 -8.59
N TYR A 20 3.96 0.62 -7.75
CA TYR A 20 2.98 1.09 -6.78
C TYR A 20 2.73 2.59 -6.87
N GLY A 21 1.60 3.05 -6.32
CA GLY A 21 1.49 4.44 -5.91
C GLY A 21 2.52 4.73 -4.81
N CYS A 22 3.21 5.85 -4.92
CA CYS A 22 4.26 6.27 -3.99
C CYS A 22 3.80 7.48 -3.18
N ALA A 23 3.99 7.45 -1.86
CA ALA A 23 3.61 8.54 -0.96
C ALA A 23 4.82 9.42 -0.59
N ALA A 24 4.69 10.73 -0.76
CA ALA A 24 5.54 11.70 -0.08
C ALA A 24 5.05 11.84 1.36
N VAL A 25 5.95 11.79 2.34
CA VAL A 25 5.57 11.77 3.74
C VAL A 25 6.45 12.67 4.61
N GLU A 26 5.85 13.15 5.69
CA GLU A 26 6.52 13.76 6.84
C GLU A 26 6.39 12.84 8.04
N THR A 27 7.46 12.71 8.82
CA THR A 27 7.46 11.94 10.07
C THR A 27 6.59 12.62 11.12
N THR A 28 5.96 11.82 11.99
CA THR A 28 5.25 12.30 13.18
C THR A 28 5.93 11.77 14.45
N ASP A 29 5.50 12.25 15.61
CA ASP A 29 6.00 11.74 16.90
C ASP A 29 5.39 10.38 17.27
N GLU A 30 4.50 9.83 16.46
CA GLU A 30 3.75 8.59 16.73
C GLU A 30 4.30 7.37 15.95
N GLY A 31 5.60 7.14 15.99
CA GLY A 31 6.20 5.88 15.55
C GLY A 31 5.92 5.53 14.07
N ASP A 32 4.99 4.62 13.82
CA ASP A 32 4.68 4.14 12.47
C ASP A 32 3.61 5.00 11.74
N LEU A 33 3.14 6.07 12.36
CA LEU A 33 2.24 7.04 11.74
C LEU A 33 3.05 8.13 11.05
N VAL A 34 2.72 8.42 9.79
CA VAL A 34 3.31 9.51 9.01
C VAL A 34 2.21 10.40 8.45
N LYS A 35 2.51 11.67 8.21
CA LYS A 35 1.64 12.57 7.46
C LYS A 35 1.95 12.40 5.97
N VAL A 36 0.93 12.15 5.17
CA VAL A 36 1.07 12.08 3.71
C VAL A 36 0.89 13.49 3.14
N THR A 37 1.91 13.98 2.46
CA THR A 37 1.93 15.32 1.85
C THR A 37 1.73 15.29 0.35
N GLY A 38 1.80 14.10 -0.26
CA GLY A 38 1.56 13.91 -1.68
C GLY A 38 1.59 12.45 -2.08
N LEU A 39 1.06 12.16 -3.27
CA LEU A 39 1.07 10.83 -3.87
C LEU A 39 1.33 10.92 -5.37
N VAL A 40 2.06 9.95 -5.90
CA VAL A 40 2.35 9.82 -7.34
C VAL A 40 2.11 8.37 -7.77
N GLU A 41 1.33 8.16 -8.82
CA GLU A 41 1.05 6.81 -9.33
C GLU A 41 2.22 6.28 -10.16
N LYS A 42 2.82 5.19 -9.68
CA LYS A 42 3.89 4.45 -10.36
C LYS A 42 5.00 5.36 -10.92
N PRO A 43 5.67 6.15 -10.10
CA PRO A 43 6.73 7.06 -10.57
C PRO A 43 7.92 6.27 -11.12
N ASP A 44 8.72 6.92 -11.93
CA ASP A 44 10.06 6.38 -12.19
C ASP A 44 10.87 6.38 -10.88
N PRO A 45 11.70 5.36 -10.61
CA PRO A 45 12.47 5.28 -9.37
C PRO A 45 13.33 6.53 -9.09
N ALA A 46 13.82 7.20 -10.13
CA ALA A 46 14.61 8.42 -10.00
C ALA A 46 13.80 9.63 -9.54
N ASP A 47 12.48 9.63 -9.80
CA ASP A 47 11.56 10.74 -9.50
C ASP A 47 10.64 10.42 -8.30
N ALA A 48 10.79 9.23 -7.71
CA ALA A 48 9.97 8.81 -6.59
C ALA A 48 10.23 9.67 -5.35
N PRO A 49 9.19 10.25 -4.72
CA PRO A 49 9.36 11.12 -3.55
C PRO A 49 9.84 10.35 -2.30
N SER A 50 9.69 9.04 -2.28
CA SER A 50 10.10 8.15 -1.19
C SER A 50 10.11 6.68 -1.63
N ASN A 51 10.36 5.76 -0.68
CA ASN A 51 10.20 4.31 -0.87
C ASN A 51 8.90 3.77 -0.24
N TYR A 52 7.96 4.64 0.14
CA TYR A 52 6.70 4.24 0.74
C TYR A 52 5.63 3.94 -0.32
N ALA A 53 5.42 2.64 -0.54
CA ALA A 53 4.42 2.12 -1.47
C ALA A 53 3.02 2.08 -0.83
N VAL A 54 2.02 2.50 -1.56
CA VAL A 54 0.60 2.35 -1.20
C VAL A 54 0.19 0.90 -1.45
N ILE A 55 -0.30 0.22 -0.42
CA ILE A 55 -0.57 -1.24 -0.47
C ILE A 55 -2.06 -1.59 -0.58
N GLY A 56 -2.90 -0.63 -0.94
CA GLY A 56 -4.31 -0.88 -1.25
C GLY A 56 -5.19 -1.14 -0.01
N ARG A 57 -4.85 -0.56 1.13
CA ARG A 57 -5.69 -0.56 2.33
C ARG A 57 -5.95 0.87 2.76
N TYR A 58 -7.22 1.24 2.79
CA TYR A 58 -7.67 2.62 2.95
C TYR A 58 -8.81 2.72 3.96
N VAL A 59 -8.79 3.78 4.76
CA VAL A 59 -9.96 4.32 5.46
C VAL A 59 -10.03 5.78 5.03
N LEU A 60 -11.01 6.12 4.20
CA LEU A 60 -11.05 7.41 3.52
C LEU A 60 -12.20 8.26 4.02
N ASP A 61 -11.96 9.56 4.11
CA ASP A 61 -13.02 10.54 4.32
C ASP A 61 -13.98 10.54 3.13
N PRO A 62 -15.30 10.67 3.35
CA PRO A 62 -16.29 10.65 2.27
C PRO A 62 -16.09 11.69 1.16
N HIS A 63 -15.42 12.81 1.42
CA HIS A 63 -15.10 13.81 0.39
C HIS A 63 -14.26 13.27 -0.77
N ILE A 64 -13.62 12.11 -0.59
CA ILE A 64 -12.92 11.44 -1.70
C ILE A 64 -13.85 11.18 -2.89
N PHE A 65 -15.14 10.92 -2.64
CA PHE A 65 -16.10 10.68 -3.72
C PHE A 65 -16.44 11.97 -4.50
N ASP A 66 -16.38 13.13 -3.85
CA ASP A 66 -16.60 14.41 -4.51
C ASP A 66 -15.41 14.75 -5.41
N ILE A 67 -14.19 14.48 -4.94
CA ILE A 67 -12.96 14.62 -5.72
C ILE A 67 -13.00 13.68 -6.92
N LEU A 68 -13.31 12.39 -6.71
CA LEU A 68 -13.35 11.39 -7.78
C LEU A 68 -14.34 11.73 -8.91
N ARG A 69 -15.44 12.44 -8.62
CA ARG A 69 -16.39 12.89 -9.66
C ARG A 69 -15.79 13.89 -10.65
N THR A 70 -14.75 14.59 -10.24
CA THR A 70 -14.08 15.63 -11.04
C THR A 70 -12.65 15.27 -11.42
N THR A 71 -12.15 14.10 -10.98
CA THR A 71 -10.81 13.63 -11.31
C THR A 71 -10.75 13.24 -12.78
N GLU A 72 -9.83 13.88 -13.51
CA GLU A 72 -9.58 13.55 -14.91
C GLU A 72 -8.80 12.22 -15.03
N PRO A 73 -8.95 11.51 -16.16
CA PRO A 73 -8.15 10.31 -16.41
C PRO A 73 -6.65 10.62 -16.38
N GLY A 74 -5.93 9.89 -15.53
CA GLY A 74 -4.49 10.01 -15.37
C GLY A 74 -3.72 8.96 -16.17
N ARG A 75 -2.71 8.35 -15.55
CA ARG A 75 -1.84 7.35 -16.18
C ARG A 75 -2.65 6.19 -16.76
N GLY A 76 -2.40 5.87 -18.03
CA GLY A 76 -3.11 4.81 -18.75
C GLY A 76 -4.52 5.18 -19.23
N GLY A 77 -4.96 6.42 -19.06
CA GLY A 77 -6.30 6.88 -19.44
C GLY A 77 -7.40 6.44 -18.46
N GLU A 78 -7.03 6.01 -17.25
CA GLU A 78 -7.94 5.57 -16.21
C GLU A 78 -8.02 6.62 -15.09
N ILE A 79 -9.17 6.72 -14.41
CA ILE A 79 -9.30 7.52 -13.18
C ILE A 79 -8.52 6.81 -12.07
N GLN A 80 -7.46 7.45 -11.61
CA GLN A 80 -6.58 6.90 -10.58
C GLN A 80 -6.99 7.38 -9.19
N LEU A 81 -7.21 6.44 -8.27
CA LEU A 81 -7.46 6.78 -6.86
C LEU A 81 -6.27 7.54 -6.25
N THR A 82 -5.05 7.26 -6.69
CA THR A 82 -3.83 7.95 -6.26
C THR A 82 -3.89 9.45 -6.56
N ASP A 83 -4.43 9.84 -7.73
CA ASP A 83 -4.59 11.25 -8.11
C ASP A 83 -5.64 11.97 -7.25
N ALA A 84 -6.73 11.28 -6.93
CA ALA A 84 -7.73 11.82 -6.01
C ALA A 84 -7.19 11.94 -4.57
N LEU A 85 -6.42 10.97 -4.11
CA LEU A 85 -5.74 11.03 -2.81
C LEU A 85 -4.67 12.13 -2.75
N GLN A 86 -4.00 12.40 -3.87
CA GLN A 86 -3.08 13.53 -4.01
C GLN A 86 -3.81 14.86 -3.76
N GLN A 87 -4.98 15.05 -4.36
CA GLN A 87 -5.79 16.27 -4.15
C GLN A 87 -6.24 16.37 -2.68
N LEU A 88 -6.68 15.26 -2.10
CA LEU A 88 -7.11 15.22 -0.70
C LEU A 88 -5.95 15.55 0.27
N ALA A 89 -4.74 15.08 -0.02
CA ALA A 89 -3.56 15.36 0.80
C ALA A 89 -3.09 16.83 0.71
N GLN A 90 -3.39 17.51 -0.40
CA GLN A 90 -3.00 18.90 -0.62
C GLN A 90 -3.98 19.91 -0.02
N ASP A 91 -5.24 19.55 0.21
CA ASP A 91 -6.25 20.44 0.78
C ASP A 91 -6.90 19.82 2.03
N GLU A 92 -6.26 20.01 3.17
CA GLU A 92 -6.74 19.51 4.47
C GLU A 92 -8.11 20.14 4.90
N LYS A 93 -8.57 21.20 4.24
CA LYS A 93 -9.88 21.79 4.50
C LYS A 93 -11.01 20.95 3.93
N VAL A 94 -10.68 20.10 2.95
CA VAL A 94 -11.60 19.17 2.32
C VAL A 94 -11.26 17.75 2.77
N GLY A 95 -12.00 17.20 3.73
CA GLY A 95 -11.81 15.83 4.20
C GLY A 95 -10.73 15.63 5.26
N GLY A 96 -10.05 16.69 5.72
CA GLY A 96 -9.00 16.64 6.74
C GLY A 96 -7.67 16.06 6.22
N PRO A 97 -6.69 15.86 7.13
CA PRO A 97 -5.37 15.37 6.75
C PRO A 97 -5.41 13.94 6.23
N VAL A 98 -4.43 13.58 5.42
CA VAL A 98 -4.16 12.19 5.03
C VAL A 98 -2.96 11.67 5.82
N HIS A 99 -3.18 10.57 6.54
CA HIS A 99 -2.13 9.89 7.29
C HIS A 99 -1.75 8.57 6.62
N GLY A 100 -0.50 8.19 6.75
CA GLY A 100 0.02 6.89 6.39
C GLY A 100 0.35 6.07 7.63
N VAL A 101 -0.06 4.80 7.66
CA VAL A 101 0.44 3.84 8.64
C VAL A 101 1.45 2.94 7.96
N VAL A 102 2.70 2.99 8.41
CA VAL A 102 3.78 2.15 7.87
C VAL A 102 3.60 0.73 8.39
N PHE A 103 3.14 -0.16 7.51
CA PHE A 103 2.84 -1.55 7.83
C PHE A 103 4.12 -2.37 8.00
N LYS A 104 4.28 -2.92 9.19
CA LYS A 104 5.36 -3.85 9.54
C LYS A 104 4.83 -5.27 9.62
N GLY A 105 4.73 -5.93 8.50
CA GLY A 105 4.20 -7.29 8.45
C GLY A 105 4.45 -7.95 7.10
N ARG A 106 3.84 -9.11 6.93
CA ARG A 106 3.93 -9.85 5.67
C ARG A 106 2.76 -9.47 4.76
N ARG A 107 3.08 -9.06 3.56
CA ARG A 107 2.15 -8.87 2.46
C ARG A 107 2.49 -9.88 1.36
N TYR A 108 1.47 -10.42 0.75
CA TYR A 108 1.60 -11.22 -0.47
C TYR A 108 0.79 -10.56 -1.57
N ASP A 109 1.38 -10.46 -2.75
CA ASP A 109 0.66 -10.05 -3.94
C ASP A 109 0.06 -11.28 -4.62
N THR A 110 -1.23 -11.51 -4.42
CA THR A 110 -1.91 -12.67 -5.01
C THR A 110 -2.18 -12.52 -6.51
N GLY A 111 -1.89 -11.36 -7.09
CA GLY A 111 -1.82 -11.15 -8.54
C GLY A 111 -0.51 -11.65 -9.15
N ASP A 112 0.58 -11.72 -8.36
CA ASP A 112 1.81 -12.38 -8.74
C ASP A 112 1.73 -13.89 -8.46
N ARG A 113 1.98 -14.71 -9.49
CA ARG A 113 1.85 -16.17 -9.39
C ARG A 113 2.83 -16.80 -8.39
N GLY A 114 4.05 -16.27 -8.31
CA GLY A 114 5.07 -16.74 -7.39
C GLY A 114 4.72 -16.41 -5.94
N ASP A 115 4.27 -15.18 -5.68
CA ASP A 115 3.84 -14.74 -4.36
C ASP A 115 2.57 -15.47 -3.88
N TYR A 116 1.64 -15.73 -4.81
CA TYR A 116 0.45 -16.54 -4.52
C TYR A 116 0.83 -17.93 -4.00
N LEU A 117 1.74 -18.64 -4.70
CA LEU A 117 2.21 -19.95 -4.26
C LEU A 117 2.97 -19.89 -2.93
N ARG A 118 3.83 -18.89 -2.74
CA ARG A 118 4.52 -18.66 -1.46
C ARG A 118 3.54 -18.42 -0.31
N ALA A 119 2.48 -17.64 -0.56
CA ALA A 119 1.42 -17.40 0.43
C ALA A 119 0.74 -18.71 0.85
N ILE A 120 0.32 -19.54 -0.11
CA ILE A 120 -0.33 -20.83 0.15
C ILE A 120 0.57 -21.74 0.99
N VAL A 121 1.82 -21.94 0.56
CA VAL A 121 2.77 -22.81 1.25
C VAL A 121 3.02 -22.30 2.67
N ARG A 122 3.26 -21.01 2.83
CA ARG A 122 3.58 -20.44 4.14
C ARG A 122 2.39 -20.53 5.08
N LEU A 123 1.20 -20.12 4.64
CA LEU A 123 -0.01 -20.20 5.45
C LEU A 123 -0.36 -21.64 5.82
N ALA A 124 -0.20 -22.60 4.90
CA ALA A 124 -0.38 -24.00 5.21
C ALA A 124 0.61 -24.50 6.28
N CYS A 125 1.88 -24.11 6.18
CA CYS A 125 2.91 -24.47 7.16
C CYS A 125 2.67 -23.90 8.56
N GLU A 126 1.99 -22.75 8.66
CA GLU A 126 1.73 -22.06 9.93
C GLU A 126 0.45 -22.54 10.64
N ARG A 127 -0.40 -23.29 9.95
CA ARG A 127 -1.61 -23.86 10.55
C ARG A 127 -1.27 -24.96 11.58
N GLU A 128 -1.98 -24.98 12.69
CA GLU A 128 -1.79 -25.97 13.75
C GLU A 128 -2.24 -27.36 13.30
N ASP A 129 -3.33 -27.45 12.55
CA ASP A 129 -3.96 -28.69 12.07
C ASP A 129 -3.26 -29.33 10.87
N LEU A 130 -2.59 -28.55 10.03
CA LEU A 130 -1.95 -29.04 8.78
C LEU A 130 -0.42 -28.92 8.81
N GLY A 131 0.10 -27.91 9.47
CA GLY A 131 1.49 -27.50 9.36
C GLY A 131 2.53 -28.58 9.67
N PRO A 132 2.40 -29.40 10.72
CA PRO A 132 3.37 -30.43 11.02
C PRO A 132 3.56 -31.43 9.88
N ASP A 133 2.48 -32.01 9.38
CA ASP A 133 2.49 -33.02 8.31
C ASP A 133 2.89 -32.39 6.96
N PHE A 134 2.35 -31.21 6.68
CA PHE A 134 2.64 -30.49 5.44
C PHE A 134 4.12 -30.10 5.33
N ARG A 135 4.75 -29.63 6.40
CA ARG A 135 6.20 -29.34 6.42
C ARG A 135 7.04 -30.60 6.21
N THR A 136 6.61 -31.74 6.75
CA THR A 136 7.30 -33.04 6.57
C THR A 136 7.22 -33.47 5.12
N TRP A 137 6.05 -33.42 4.53
CA TRP A 137 5.86 -33.72 3.11
C TRP A 137 6.67 -32.77 2.21
N LEU A 138 6.61 -31.45 2.48
CA LEU A 138 7.31 -30.44 1.65
C LEU A 138 8.84 -30.68 1.64
N ARG A 139 9.44 -31.02 2.78
CA ARG A 139 10.86 -31.38 2.84
C ARG A 139 11.20 -32.59 1.95
N SER A 140 10.34 -33.61 1.94
CA SER A 140 10.55 -34.78 1.09
C SER A 140 10.35 -34.49 -0.40
N TYR A 141 9.52 -33.50 -0.72
CA TYR A 141 9.24 -33.10 -2.10
C TYR A 141 10.37 -32.25 -2.72
N VAL A 142 11.06 -31.42 -1.94
CA VAL A 142 12.13 -30.52 -2.42
C VAL A 142 13.57 -31.10 -2.21
N ALA A 143 13.68 -32.25 -1.56
CA ALA A 143 14.95 -32.95 -1.39
C ALA A 143 15.33 -33.70 -2.66
#